data_ef69b7eda2de32ee6db585afff508ed3
#
_entry.id   ef69b7eda2de32ee6db585afff508ed3
#
_cell.length_a   1.000
_cell.length_b   1.000
_cell.length_c   1.000
_cell.angle_alpha   90.00
_cell.angle_beta   90.00
_cell.angle_gamma   90.00
#
_symmetry.space_group_name_H-M   'P 1'
#
loop_
_entity.id
_entity.type
_entity.pdbx_description
1 polymer ?
#
loop_
_entity_poly.entity_id
_entity_poly.type
_entity_poly.pdbx_seq_one_letter_code
_entity_poly.pdbx_strand_id
1 'polypeptide(L)'
;MMLKGTFTPNEDKGMSEIVIRHAETRDYEAIRQIHAQPEVYCNTLQLPHPSEGWWPERLKDRQGFKQLVACIDGIVVGHLFMEAYQGPRRSHVATFGICVDSRWHNRGVASALIRELIEMCDNWLRIDRIELTVFADNAPAIAVYKKFGFHIEGTGKNYAFRNGEYVDAYYMARVK
;
A
#
# COMPACT_ATOMS: atom_id res chain seq x y z
N MET A 1 2.27 -61.80 3.55
CA MET A 1 1.41 -60.95 4.39
C MET A 1 1.88 -59.51 4.16
N MET A 2 1.21 -58.77 3.23
CA MET A 2 1.62 -57.41 2.82
C MET A 2 0.87 -56.39 3.67
N LEU A 3 1.61 -55.57 4.40
CA LEU A 3 1.04 -54.42 5.09
C LEU A 3 0.96 -53.25 4.11
N LYS A 4 -0.28 -52.85 3.77
CA LYS A 4 -0.57 -51.64 3.02
C LYS A 4 -0.41 -50.43 3.96
N GLY A 5 0.64 -49.65 3.76
CA GLY A 5 0.76 -48.32 4.35
C GLY A 5 -0.17 -47.38 3.62
N THR A 6 -1.18 -46.86 4.30
CA THR A 6 -2.03 -45.77 3.82
C THR A 6 -1.26 -44.46 3.92
N PHE A 7 -0.90 -43.90 2.77
CA PHE A 7 -0.35 -42.57 2.67
C PHE A 7 -1.52 -41.58 2.81
N THR A 8 -1.63 -40.91 3.94
CA THR A 8 -2.52 -39.76 4.11
C THR A 8 -1.77 -38.52 3.59
N PRO A 9 -2.31 -37.80 2.57
CA PRO A 9 -1.73 -36.52 2.20
C PRO A 9 -1.99 -35.56 3.36
N ASN A 10 -0.93 -35.02 3.90
CA ASN A 10 -0.96 -33.93 4.85
C ASN A 10 -1.46 -32.68 4.05
N GLU A 11 -2.69 -32.24 4.30
CA GLU A 11 -3.21 -30.97 3.80
C GLU A 11 -2.54 -29.85 4.61
N ASP A 12 -1.30 -29.56 4.27
CA ASP A 12 -0.67 -28.30 4.61
C ASP A 12 -1.28 -27.24 3.70
N LYS A 13 -2.38 -26.62 4.13
CA LYS A 13 -2.90 -25.39 3.52
C LYS A 13 -1.89 -24.30 3.83
N GLY A 14 -0.75 -24.31 3.13
CA GLY A 14 0.22 -23.26 3.12
C GLY A 14 -0.49 -21.93 2.81
N MET A 15 -0.30 -20.92 3.66
CA MET A 15 -0.72 -19.56 3.36
C MET A 15 -0.12 -19.18 2.01
N SER A 16 -0.98 -18.83 1.05
CA SER A 16 -0.54 -18.43 -0.29
C SER A 16 0.49 -17.29 -0.17
N GLU A 17 1.60 -17.43 -0.87
CA GLU A 17 2.72 -16.49 -0.82
C GLU A 17 2.29 -15.11 -1.37
N ILE A 18 2.67 -14.05 -0.67
CA ILE A 18 2.49 -12.67 -1.15
C ILE A 18 3.70 -12.30 -2.00
N VAL A 19 3.49 -12.12 -3.29
CA VAL A 19 4.51 -11.70 -4.25
C VAL A 19 4.38 -10.20 -4.50
N ILE A 20 5.46 -9.44 -4.25
CA ILE A 20 5.53 -8.01 -4.58
C ILE A 20 6.26 -7.85 -5.91
N ARG A 21 5.67 -7.06 -6.81
CA ARG A 21 6.30 -6.72 -8.09
C ARG A 21 5.93 -5.31 -8.56
N HIS A 22 6.63 -4.84 -9.58
CA HIS A 22 6.28 -3.60 -10.26
C HIS A 22 4.85 -3.67 -10.82
N ALA A 23 4.11 -2.55 -10.70
CA ALA A 23 2.78 -2.42 -11.30
C ALA A 23 2.93 -2.13 -12.79
N GLU A 24 2.46 -3.03 -13.62
CA GLU A 24 2.45 -2.87 -15.07
C GLU A 24 1.16 -2.18 -15.54
N THR A 25 1.17 -1.59 -16.73
CA THR A 25 -0.02 -0.93 -17.29
C THR A 25 -1.23 -1.88 -17.32
N ARG A 26 -1.00 -3.18 -17.58
CA ARG A 26 -2.07 -4.21 -17.58
C ARG A 26 -2.78 -4.38 -16.22
N ASP A 27 -2.18 -3.93 -15.13
CA ASP A 27 -2.76 -4.04 -13.79
C ASP A 27 -3.79 -2.94 -13.48
N TYR A 28 -3.97 -1.97 -14.41
CA TYR A 28 -4.78 -0.77 -14.16
C TYR A 28 -6.20 -1.08 -13.69
N GLU A 29 -6.83 -2.08 -14.28
CA GLU A 29 -8.22 -2.42 -13.96
C GLU A 29 -8.34 -3.01 -12.55
N ALA A 30 -7.44 -3.92 -12.18
CA ALA A 30 -7.42 -4.48 -10.84
C ALA A 30 -7.15 -3.39 -9.78
N ILE A 31 -6.21 -2.48 -10.05
CA ILE A 31 -5.91 -1.35 -9.17
C ILE A 31 -7.13 -0.42 -9.06
N ARG A 32 -7.77 -0.08 -10.18
CA ARG A 32 -8.98 0.74 -10.21
C ARG A 32 -10.09 0.14 -9.36
N GLN A 33 -10.32 -1.17 -9.48
CA GLN A 33 -11.33 -1.88 -8.71
C GLN A 33 -11.05 -1.86 -7.20
N ILE A 34 -9.79 -1.98 -6.79
CA ILE A 34 -9.40 -1.83 -5.38
C ILE A 34 -9.73 -0.41 -4.89
N HIS A 35 -9.36 0.61 -5.66
CA HIS A 35 -9.62 2.01 -5.30
C HIS A 35 -11.12 2.38 -5.35
N ALA A 36 -11.95 1.63 -6.04
CA ALA A 36 -13.40 1.83 -6.10
C ALA A 36 -14.15 1.28 -4.88
N GLN A 37 -13.49 0.49 -4.03
CA GLN A 37 -14.13 -0.08 -2.84
C GLN A 37 -14.36 1.01 -1.77
N PRO A 38 -15.56 1.06 -1.14
CA PRO A 38 -15.86 2.04 -0.09
C PRO A 38 -14.83 2.03 1.05
N GLU A 39 -14.40 0.85 1.47
CA GLU A 39 -13.41 0.65 2.53
C GLU A 39 -12.03 1.25 2.15
N VAL A 40 -11.76 1.40 0.86
CA VAL A 40 -10.52 1.97 0.35
C VAL A 40 -10.67 3.47 0.10
N TYR A 41 -11.64 3.92 -0.70
CA TYR A 41 -11.75 5.35 -1.01
C TYR A 41 -12.08 6.20 0.21
N CYS A 42 -12.82 5.67 1.21
CA CYS A 42 -13.07 6.38 2.47
C CYS A 42 -11.80 6.63 3.30
N ASN A 43 -10.72 5.92 3.03
CA ASN A 43 -9.44 6.06 3.72
C ASN A 43 -8.33 6.67 2.83
N THR A 44 -8.70 7.21 1.70
CA THR A 44 -7.81 7.91 0.75
C THR A 44 -8.43 9.27 0.38
N LEU A 45 -7.72 10.05 -0.43
CA LEU A 45 -8.28 11.28 -1.04
C LEU A 45 -8.97 11.01 -2.38
N GLN A 46 -9.20 9.75 -2.73
CA GLN A 46 -9.92 9.37 -3.94
C GLN A 46 -11.41 9.62 -3.78
N LEU A 47 -12.07 9.96 -4.88
CA LEU A 47 -13.53 10.03 -4.94
C LEU A 47 -14.13 8.66 -5.28
N PRO A 48 -15.40 8.42 -4.92
CA PRO A 48 -16.17 7.31 -5.49
C PRO A 48 -16.14 7.36 -7.03
N HIS A 49 -16.31 6.20 -7.66
CA HIS A 49 -16.38 6.06 -9.12
C HIS A 49 -15.10 6.52 -9.85
N PRO A 50 -13.95 5.87 -9.64
CA PRO A 50 -12.70 6.21 -10.31
C PRO A 50 -12.82 6.02 -11.83
N SER A 51 -12.30 6.98 -12.61
CA SER A 51 -12.32 6.94 -14.07
C SER A 51 -11.46 5.80 -14.63
N GLU A 52 -11.96 5.08 -15.62
CA GLU A 52 -11.21 4.03 -16.33
C GLU A 52 -10.02 4.60 -17.10
N GLY A 53 -10.18 5.73 -17.77
CA GLY A 53 -9.14 6.33 -18.62
C GLY A 53 -7.97 6.96 -17.85
N TRP A 54 -8.14 7.24 -16.57
CA TRP A 54 -7.12 7.90 -15.76
C TRP A 54 -6.02 6.95 -15.24
N TRP A 55 -6.38 5.71 -14.95
CA TRP A 55 -5.47 4.75 -14.34
C TRP A 55 -4.33 4.29 -15.25
N PRO A 56 -4.56 3.99 -16.55
CA PRO A 56 -3.47 3.64 -17.45
C PRO A 56 -2.39 4.72 -17.55
N GLU A 57 -2.81 6.00 -17.58
CA GLU A 57 -1.88 7.12 -17.61
C GLU A 57 -1.08 7.26 -16.31
N ARG A 58 -1.72 6.98 -15.17
CA ARG A 58 -1.10 7.07 -13.86
C ARG A 58 -0.04 5.99 -13.63
N LEU A 59 -0.17 4.84 -14.29
CA LEU A 59 0.78 3.73 -14.19
C LEU A 59 1.99 3.88 -15.12
N LYS A 60 2.03 4.89 -15.98
CA LYS A 60 3.19 5.16 -16.82
C LYS A 60 4.39 5.56 -15.97
N ASP A 61 5.55 5.11 -16.39
CA ASP A 61 6.81 5.49 -15.76
C ASP A 61 7.00 7.00 -15.72
N ARG A 62 7.31 7.50 -14.53
CA ARG A 62 7.64 8.90 -14.27
C ARG A 62 8.84 8.97 -13.34
N GLN A 63 9.71 9.96 -13.58
CA GLN A 63 10.86 10.17 -12.73
C GLN A 63 10.43 10.39 -11.27
N GLY A 64 11.06 9.68 -10.35
CA GLY A 64 10.76 9.74 -8.92
C GLY A 64 9.57 8.92 -8.48
N PHE A 65 8.78 8.36 -9.41
CA PHE A 65 7.65 7.50 -9.07
C PHE A 65 8.02 6.02 -9.15
N LYS A 66 7.55 5.26 -8.19
CA LYS A 66 7.56 3.80 -8.20
C LYS A 66 6.18 3.29 -7.82
N GLN A 67 5.74 2.25 -8.48
CA GLN A 67 4.44 1.66 -8.22
C GLN A 67 4.60 0.14 -8.08
N LEU A 68 4.08 -0.40 -7.00
CA LEU A 68 4.16 -1.81 -6.67
C LEU A 68 2.75 -2.39 -6.53
N VAL A 69 2.61 -3.65 -6.89
CA VAL A 69 1.43 -4.45 -6.58
C VAL A 69 1.82 -5.65 -5.73
N ALA A 70 0.93 -6.00 -4.81
CA ALA A 70 0.97 -7.26 -4.10
C ALA A 70 0.04 -8.25 -4.80
N CYS A 71 0.54 -9.44 -5.08
CA CYS A 71 -0.22 -10.50 -5.73
C CYS A 71 -0.28 -11.74 -4.82
N ILE A 72 -1.43 -12.39 -4.78
CA ILE A 72 -1.63 -13.71 -4.17
C ILE A 72 -2.26 -14.61 -5.24
N ASP A 73 -1.64 -15.74 -5.53
CA ASP A 73 -2.06 -16.67 -6.59
C ASP A 73 -2.28 -15.96 -7.95
N GLY A 74 -1.41 -14.98 -8.27
CA GLY A 74 -1.49 -14.19 -9.49
C GLY A 74 -2.55 -13.08 -9.51
N ILE A 75 -3.36 -12.95 -8.46
CA ILE A 75 -4.38 -11.92 -8.32
C ILE A 75 -3.78 -10.69 -7.63
N VAL A 76 -3.97 -9.51 -8.21
CA VAL A 76 -3.56 -8.24 -7.59
C VAL A 76 -4.51 -7.95 -6.42
N VAL A 77 -3.94 -7.87 -5.21
CA VAL A 77 -4.69 -7.68 -3.95
C VAL A 77 -4.29 -6.42 -3.19
N GLY A 78 -3.25 -5.72 -3.64
CA GLY A 78 -2.81 -4.48 -3.03
C GLY A 78 -1.99 -3.65 -4.01
N HIS A 79 -1.95 -2.35 -3.78
CA HIS A 79 -1.23 -1.37 -4.58
C HIS A 79 -0.54 -0.36 -3.68
N LEU A 80 0.69 -0.03 -4.00
CA LEU A 80 1.47 1.03 -3.36
C LEU A 80 2.08 1.91 -4.45
N PHE A 81 1.95 3.22 -4.32
CA PHE A 81 2.77 4.16 -5.07
C PHE A 81 3.72 4.90 -4.13
N MET A 82 4.90 5.20 -4.61
CA MET A 82 5.89 6.05 -3.94
C MET A 82 6.28 7.20 -4.87
N GLU A 83 6.45 8.38 -4.31
CA GLU A 83 6.99 9.54 -4.99
C GLU A 83 8.20 10.08 -4.21
N ALA A 84 9.38 10.01 -4.82
CA ALA A 84 10.59 10.68 -4.31
C ALA A 84 10.61 12.13 -4.81
N TYR A 85 10.76 13.07 -3.90
CA TYR A 85 10.78 14.50 -4.25
C TYR A 85 12.02 14.84 -5.09
N GLN A 86 11.82 15.60 -6.16
CA GLN A 86 12.87 15.90 -7.13
C GLN A 86 13.62 17.20 -6.81
N GLY A 87 13.11 18.02 -5.89
CA GLY A 87 13.77 19.25 -5.49
C GLY A 87 15.07 18.97 -4.72
N PRO A 88 16.18 19.67 -5.03
CA PRO A 88 17.52 19.33 -4.51
C PRO A 88 17.60 19.34 -2.97
N ARG A 89 16.81 20.16 -2.30
CA ARG A 89 16.80 20.27 -0.84
C ARG A 89 15.95 19.18 -0.15
N ARG A 90 15.11 18.46 -0.90
CA ARG A 90 14.25 17.39 -0.40
C ARG A 90 14.39 16.08 -1.19
N SER A 91 15.46 15.91 -1.94
CA SER A 91 15.70 14.69 -2.72
C SER A 91 15.94 13.43 -1.85
N HIS A 92 16.12 13.61 -0.55
CA HIS A 92 16.22 12.54 0.44
C HIS A 92 14.85 12.13 1.03
N VAL A 93 13.76 12.70 0.54
CA VAL A 93 12.41 12.50 1.07
C VAL A 93 11.53 11.81 0.03
N ALA A 94 10.75 10.84 0.46
CA ALA A 94 9.68 10.26 -0.32
C ALA A 94 8.36 10.26 0.45
N THR A 95 7.26 10.28 -0.30
CA THR A 95 5.93 10.00 0.22
C THR A 95 5.35 8.78 -0.47
N PHE A 96 4.32 8.18 0.10
CA PHE A 96 3.66 7.03 -0.51
C PHE A 96 2.18 6.99 -0.16
N GLY A 97 1.42 6.27 -1.00
CA GLY A 97 0.06 5.85 -0.71
C GLY A 97 -0.05 4.34 -0.89
N ILE A 98 -0.89 3.73 -0.10
CA ILE A 98 -1.11 2.29 -0.10
C ILE A 98 -2.59 1.96 0.04
N CYS A 99 -3.04 0.94 -0.67
CA CYS A 99 -4.35 0.36 -0.49
C CYS A 99 -4.31 -1.17 -0.66
N VAL A 100 -5.21 -1.83 0.03
CA VAL A 100 -5.37 -3.29 -0.02
C VAL A 100 -6.84 -3.58 -0.26
N ASP A 101 -7.12 -4.50 -1.15
CA ASP A 101 -8.46 -5.02 -1.38
C ASP A 101 -9.08 -5.50 -0.07
N SER A 102 -10.28 -5.02 0.25
CA SER A 102 -10.94 -5.27 1.55
C SER A 102 -11.11 -6.75 1.88
N ARG A 103 -11.25 -7.60 0.85
CA ARG A 103 -11.35 -9.07 0.98
C ARG A 103 -10.04 -9.72 1.47
N TRP A 104 -8.92 -8.98 1.40
CA TRP A 104 -7.58 -9.45 1.75
C TRP A 104 -6.98 -8.70 2.94
N HIS A 105 -7.80 -7.96 3.70
CA HIS A 105 -7.36 -7.32 4.94
C HIS A 105 -6.92 -8.36 5.97
N ASN A 106 -6.03 -7.94 6.89
CA ASN A 106 -5.49 -8.78 7.98
C ASN A 106 -4.72 -10.04 7.53
N ARG A 107 -4.21 -10.03 6.27
CA ARG A 107 -3.39 -11.11 5.72
C ARG A 107 -1.93 -10.71 5.49
N GLY A 108 -1.49 -9.57 6.03
CA GLY A 108 -0.11 -9.12 5.92
C GLY A 108 0.25 -8.41 4.61
N VAL A 109 -0.72 -8.14 3.72
CA VAL A 109 -0.49 -7.52 2.41
C VAL A 109 0.11 -6.12 2.55
N ALA A 110 -0.47 -5.26 3.40
CA ALA A 110 0.07 -3.92 3.66
C ALA A 110 1.49 -3.98 4.24
N SER A 111 1.73 -4.89 5.17
CA SER A 111 3.06 -5.08 5.77
C SER A 111 4.11 -5.53 4.75
N ALA A 112 3.73 -6.39 3.80
CA ALA A 112 4.63 -6.83 2.73
C ALA A 112 5.01 -5.66 1.80
N LEU A 113 4.03 -4.86 1.38
CA LEU A 113 4.25 -3.68 0.54
C LEU A 113 5.12 -2.62 1.24
N ILE A 114 4.86 -2.34 2.53
CA ILE A 114 5.65 -1.36 3.30
C ILE A 114 7.08 -1.84 3.51
N ARG A 115 7.29 -3.13 3.75
CA ARG A 115 8.64 -3.71 3.89
C ARG A 115 9.44 -3.52 2.60
N GLU A 116 8.85 -3.80 1.45
CA GLU A 116 9.48 -3.60 0.15
C GLU A 116 9.79 -2.12 -0.11
N LEU A 117 8.85 -1.21 0.21
CA LEU A 117 9.08 0.23 0.12
C LEU A 117 10.30 0.67 0.94
N ILE A 118 10.39 0.23 2.20
CA ILE A 118 11.50 0.58 3.09
C ILE A 118 12.81 0.01 2.56
N GLU A 119 12.82 -1.26 2.10
CA GLU A 119 14.00 -1.88 1.49
C GLU A 119 14.51 -1.07 0.29
N MET A 120 13.62 -0.66 -0.60
CA MET A 120 13.97 0.18 -1.75
C MET A 120 14.51 1.54 -1.32
N CYS A 121 13.87 2.20 -0.37
CA CYS A 121 14.26 3.52 0.12
C CYS A 121 15.64 3.48 0.80
N ASP A 122 15.83 2.51 1.68
CA ASP A 122 17.03 2.42 2.53
C ASP A 122 18.27 1.97 1.76
N ASN A 123 18.13 1.05 0.80
CA ASN A 123 19.25 0.36 0.19
C ASN A 123 19.51 0.74 -1.27
N TRP A 124 18.53 1.33 -1.97
CA TRP A 124 18.66 1.58 -3.42
C TRP A 124 18.43 3.04 -3.81
N LEU A 125 17.53 3.77 -3.13
CA LEU A 125 17.10 5.09 -3.57
C LEU A 125 17.72 6.24 -2.75
N ARG A 126 18.44 5.93 -1.68
CA ARG A 126 19.02 6.92 -0.77
C ARG A 126 17.97 7.89 -0.21
N ILE A 127 16.84 7.33 0.19
CA ILE A 127 15.76 8.07 0.85
C ILE A 127 15.93 7.91 2.36
N ASP A 128 16.23 8.99 3.05
CA ASP A 128 16.46 8.97 4.50
C ASP A 128 15.20 9.29 5.30
N ARG A 129 14.17 9.86 4.63
CA ARG A 129 12.90 10.21 5.23
C ARG A 129 11.74 9.73 4.35
N ILE A 130 10.86 8.94 4.93
CA ILE A 130 9.60 8.51 4.30
C ILE A 130 8.46 9.14 5.10
N GLU A 131 7.59 9.90 4.44
CA GLU A 131 6.47 10.57 5.08
C GLU A 131 5.14 10.16 4.47
N LEU A 132 4.10 10.23 5.27
CA LEU A 132 2.73 9.91 4.86
C LEU A 132 1.71 10.78 5.60
N THR A 133 0.50 10.82 5.08
CA THR A 133 -0.68 11.34 5.76
C THR A 133 -1.70 10.23 5.90
N VAL A 134 -2.31 10.11 7.08
CA VAL A 134 -3.33 9.10 7.38
C VAL A 134 -4.47 9.74 8.16
N PHE A 135 -5.73 9.40 7.85
CA PHE A 135 -6.85 9.90 8.64
C PHE A 135 -6.75 9.45 10.09
N ALA A 136 -7.02 10.37 11.00
CA ALA A 136 -6.80 10.15 12.44
C ALA A 136 -7.65 9.01 13.03
N ASP A 137 -8.75 8.65 12.37
CA ASP A 137 -9.63 7.55 12.75
C ASP A 137 -9.27 6.20 12.09
N ASN A 138 -8.25 6.16 11.21
CA ASN A 138 -7.79 4.92 10.59
C ASN A 138 -6.82 4.17 11.51
N ALA A 139 -7.34 3.66 12.64
CA ALA A 139 -6.53 2.98 13.65
C ALA A 139 -5.74 1.76 13.12
N PRO A 140 -6.28 0.91 12.22
CA PRO A 140 -5.52 -0.21 11.66
C PRO A 140 -4.29 0.23 10.87
N ALA A 141 -4.41 1.24 10.00
CA ALA A 141 -3.29 1.76 9.23
C ALA A 141 -2.23 2.40 10.12
N ILE A 142 -2.64 3.22 11.09
CA ILE A 142 -1.74 3.85 12.06
C ILE A 142 -0.93 2.80 12.82
N ALA A 143 -1.56 1.71 13.25
CA ALA A 143 -0.88 0.61 13.95
C ALA A 143 0.19 -0.05 13.07
N VAL A 144 -0.12 -0.30 11.80
CA VAL A 144 0.84 -0.84 10.83
C VAL A 144 2.02 0.11 10.63
N TYR A 145 1.79 1.40 10.42
CA TYR A 145 2.86 2.38 10.23
C TYR A 145 3.77 2.48 11.46
N LYS A 146 3.20 2.51 12.67
CA LYS A 146 3.97 2.51 13.92
C LYS A 146 4.86 1.27 14.03
N LYS A 147 4.38 0.11 13.65
CA LYS A 147 5.16 -1.16 13.63
C LYS A 147 6.40 -1.06 12.74
N PHE A 148 6.34 -0.26 11.67
CA PHE A 148 7.46 -0.03 10.76
C PHE A 148 8.31 1.21 11.09
N GLY A 149 8.15 1.78 12.29
CA GLY A 149 8.98 2.88 12.77
C GLY A 149 8.53 4.27 12.34
N PHE A 150 7.29 4.41 11.86
CA PHE A 150 6.70 5.73 11.61
C PHE A 150 6.17 6.33 12.92
N HIS A 151 6.39 7.62 13.09
CA HIS A 151 5.92 8.40 14.24
C HIS A 151 5.02 9.53 13.81
N ILE A 152 4.03 9.89 14.64
CA ILE A 152 3.18 11.05 14.41
C ILE A 152 3.99 12.32 14.69
N GLU A 153 4.05 13.21 13.71
CA GLU A 153 4.75 14.50 13.80
C GLU A 153 3.78 15.69 13.92
N GLY A 154 2.52 15.49 13.63
CA GLY A 154 1.51 16.55 13.74
C GLY A 154 0.12 16.09 13.33
N THR A 155 -0.85 16.99 13.52
CA THR A 155 -2.26 16.78 13.19
C THR A 155 -2.76 17.90 12.28
N GLY A 156 -3.30 17.52 11.12
CA GLY A 156 -4.06 18.41 10.24
C GLY A 156 -5.53 18.41 10.63
N LYS A 157 -6.01 19.53 11.16
CA LYS A 157 -7.44 19.71 11.52
C LYS A 157 -8.29 19.93 10.29
N ASN A 158 -9.49 19.32 10.24
CA ASN A 158 -10.40 19.41 9.10
C ASN A 158 -9.68 19.14 7.77
N TYR A 159 -8.84 18.12 7.76
CA TYR A 159 -7.92 17.82 6.66
C TYR A 159 -8.63 17.44 5.36
N ALA A 160 -9.74 16.71 5.48
CA ALA A 160 -10.52 16.28 4.33
C ALA A 160 -12.02 16.24 4.67
N PHE A 161 -12.85 16.24 3.64
CA PHE A 161 -14.30 16.07 3.75
C PHE A 161 -14.68 14.67 3.30
N ARG A 162 -15.40 13.93 4.14
CA ARG A 162 -15.78 12.52 3.91
C ARG A 162 -17.13 12.23 4.53
N ASN A 163 -18.04 11.66 3.75
CA ASN A 163 -19.38 11.27 4.22
C ASN A 163 -20.15 12.40 4.93
N GLY A 164 -20.02 13.64 4.40
CA GLY A 164 -20.73 14.81 4.94
C GLY A 164 -20.05 15.49 6.13
N GLU A 165 -18.87 15.02 6.55
CA GLU A 165 -18.16 15.56 7.72
C GLU A 165 -16.68 15.82 7.42
N TYR A 166 -16.05 16.73 8.15
CA TYR A 166 -14.61 16.92 8.13
C TYR A 166 -13.91 15.88 9.00
N VAL A 167 -12.79 15.37 8.50
CA VAL A 167 -11.93 14.46 9.23
C VAL A 167 -10.53 15.05 9.39
N ASP A 168 -9.92 14.79 10.54
CA ASP A 168 -8.53 15.13 10.83
C ASP A 168 -7.59 14.08 10.23
N ALA A 169 -6.34 14.46 10.03
CA ALA A 169 -5.29 13.53 9.61
C ALA A 169 -4.04 13.71 10.46
N TYR A 170 -3.28 12.62 10.59
CA TYR A 170 -1.93 12.67 11.14
C TYR A 170 -0.90 12.75 10.03
N TYR A 171 0.08 13.59 10.23
CA TYR A 171 1.34 13.56 9.49
C TYR A 171 2.27 12.60 10.20
N MET A 172 2.74 11.57 9.51
CA MET A 172 3.65 10.58 10.07
C MET A 172 4.91 10.49 9.22
N ALA A 173 6.03 10.20 9.84
CA ALA A 173 7.28 9.97 9.14
C ALA A 173 8.14 8.90 9.82
N ARG A 174 8.93 8.22 8.98
CA ARG A 174 10.06 7.40 9.37
C ARG A 174 11.34 8.08 8.90
N VAL A 175 12.26 8.30 9.81
CA VAL A 175 13.58 8.85 9.54
C VAL A 175 14.61 7.74 9.82
N LYS A 176 15.54 7.51 8.88
CA LYS A 176 16.62 6.54 8.99
C LYS A 176 17.72 7.02 9.91
#